data_d3f13bf21ebcc9b3d04318f6a301e312
#
_entry.id   d3f13bf21ebcc9b3d04318f6a301e312
#
_cell.length_a   1.000
_cell.length_b   1.000
_cell.length_c   1.000
_cell.angle_alpha   90.00
_cell.angle_beta   90.00
_cell.angle_gamma   90.00
#
_symmetry.space_group_name_H-M   'P 1'
#
loop_
_entity.id
_entity.type
_entity.pdbx_description
1 polymer ?
#
loop_
_entity_poly.entity_id
_entity_poly.type
_entity_poly.pdbx_seq_one_letter_code
_entity_poly.pdbx_strand_id
1 'polypeptide(L)'
;MKKYLAWIPALVIMTAIFWFSAQPADVSTEMSDSVTRALLWTAEAVGLTDRLSPEQVHDLCGLLATPVRKTAHITEFTVLYLTVLFALFQWELPWKKWLKAALAVTVAYACTDELHQLFVPGRAGMVTDVLIDSTGAALITGLLWIVGRRREGTPGEDGTVWAAGRPEDRSRRFPGPDSRVKQMVQGAAIAAVYVVLTMAFRPISFGPVQFRISEALCVLPYFTPAAVPGVFLGCLISNLLGGAAALDVVFGSLATLMGAVGSRLFRKNRYLVSLPPIAANTLIIPWVLKYAYGSGDMVWFMMITVGAGEILAVGILGQLLLGALEPYREELF
;
A
#
# COMPACT_ATOMS: atom_id res chain seq x y z
N MET A 1 15.33 21.15 -0.33
CA MET A 1 15.00 20.23 0.76
C MET A 1 13.70 19.47 0.50
N LYS A 2 12.64 20.09 0.04
CA LYS A 2 11.27 19.54 -0.08
C LYS A 2 11.13 18.38 -1.08
N LYS A 3 11.80 18.41 -2.25
CA LYS A 3 11.81 17.32 -3.24
C LYS A 3 12.41 16.01 -2.70
N TYR A 4 13.23 16.09 -1.65
CA TYR A 4 13.84 14.91 -1.03
C TYR A 4 12.89 14.18 -0.07
N LEU A 5 11.92 14.88 0.55
CA LEU A 5 10.92 14.26 1.41
C LEU A 5 10.00 13.30 0.64
N ALA A 6 9.78 13.55 -0.64
CA ALA A 6 8.98 12.67 -1.51
C ALA A 6 9.63 11.29 -1.72
N TRP A 7 10.93 11.14 -1.41
CA TRP A 7 11.63 9.87 -1.47
C TRP A 7 11.43 8.99 -0.23
N ILE A 8 10.91 9.56 0.88
CA ILE A 8 10.71 8.80 2.12
C ILE A 8 9.85 7.55 1.88
N PRO A 9 8.70 7.59 1.18
CA PRO A 9 7.93 6.39 0.90
C PRO A 9 8.73 5.32 0.15
N ALA A 10 9.51 5.72 -0.87
CA ALA A 10 10.33 4.79 -1.63
C ALA A 10 11.42 4.15 -0.74
N LEU A 11 12.09 4.93 0.11
CA LEU A 11 13.09 4.42 1.05
C LEU A 11 12.49 3.46 2.07
N VAL A 12 11.28 3.74 2.58
CA VAL A 12 10.56 2.87 3.50
C VAL A 12 10.25 1.52 2.81
N ILE A 13 9.77 1.55 1.56
CA ILE A 13 9.49 0.33 0.79
C ILE A 13 10.77 -0.45 0.50
N MET A 14 11.85 0.22 0.09
CA MET A 14 13.16 -0.42 -0.13
C MET A 14 13.65 -1.13 1.14
N THR A 15 13.55 -0.47 2.29
CA THR A 15 13.92 -1.06 3.58
C THR A 15 13.07 -2.28 3.91
N ALA A 16 11.77 -2.23 3.61
CA ALA A 16 10.87 -3.35 3.85
C ALA A 16 11.17 -4.55 2.94
N ILE A 17 11.36 -4.32 1.64
CA ILE A 17 11.77 -5.37 0.69
C ILE A 17 13.06 -6.03 1.19
N PHE A 18 14.07 -5.23 1.55
CA PHE A 18 15.33 -5.74 2.09
C PHE A 18 15.10 -6.62 3.32
N TRP A 19 14.26 -6.18 4.25
CA TRP A 19 13.97 -6.93 5.48
C TRP A 19 13.24 -8.25 5.20
N PHE A 20 12.24 -8.26 4.30
CA PHE A 20 11.55 -9.49 3.90
C PHE A 20 12.47 -10.43 3.11
N SER A 21 13.32 -9.87 2.27
CA SER A 21 14.30 -10.63 1.48
C SER A 21 15.42 -11.24 2.34
N ALA A 22 15.73 -10.63 3.48
CA ALA A 22 16.69 -11.13 4.45
C ALA A 22 16.18 -12.35 5.27
N GLN A 23 14.87 -12.69 5.17
CA GLN A 23 14.32 -13.83 5.89
C GLN A 23 14.79 -15.15 5.25
N PRO A 24 15.20 -16.15 6.04
CA PRO A 24 15.53 -17.50 5.56
C PRO A 24 14.34 -18.14 4.80
N ALA A 25 14.64 -19.12 3.95
CA ALA A 25 13.65 -19.73 3.07
C ALA A 25 12.48 -20.40 3.82
N ASP A 26 12.72 -21.00 4.97
CA ASP A 26 11.72 -21.62 5.84
C ASP A 26 10.73 -20.59 6.37
N VAL A 27 11.21 -19.47 6.93
CA VAL A 27 10.38 -18.37 7.40
C VAL A 27 9.55 -17.78 6.26
N SER A 28 10.15 -17.58 5.10
CA SER A 28 9.46 -17.08 3.90
C SER A 28 8.37 -18.05 3.43
N THR A 29 8.58 -19.35 3.55
CA THR A 29 7.59 -20.37 3.21
C THR A 29 6.42 -20.36 4.19
N GLU A 30 6.67 -20.28 5.49
CA GLU A 30 5.62 -20.15 6.51
C GLU A 30 4.74 -18.90 6.29
N MET A 31 5.35 -17.79 5.87
CA MET A 31 4.60 -16.58 5.50
C MET A 31 3.69 -16.82 4.28
N SER A 32 4.19 -17.49 3.24
CA SER A 32 3.42 -17.84 2.04
C SER A 32 2.28 -18.81 2.36
N ASP A 33 2.53 -19.80 3.22
CA ASP A 33 1.51 -20.75 3.70
C ASP A 33 0.40 -20.05 4.49
N SER A 34 0.76 -19.07 5.31
CA SER A 34 -0.21 -18.27 6.07
C SER A 34 -1.14 -17.50 5.15
N VAL A 35 -0.59 -16.88 4.09
CA VAL A 35 -1.37 -16.18 3.05
C VAL A 35 -2.27 -17.17 2.30
N THR A 36 -1.72 -18.32 1.90
CA THR A 36 -2.48 -19.36 1.17
C THR A 36 -3.65 -19.85 2.00
N ARG A 37 -3.45 -20.17 3.29
CA ARG A 37 -4.53 -20.58 4.20
C ARG A 37 -5.59 -19.50 4.34
N ALA A 38 -5.21 -18.23 4.46
CA ALA A 38 -6.17 -17.12 4.53
C ALA A 38 -7.00 -17.01 3.24
N LEU A 39 -6.39 -17.18 2.06
CA LEU A 39 -7.09 -17.18 0.78
C LEU A 39 -8.06 -18.36 0.66
N LEU A 40 -7.62 -19.59 1.01
CA LEU A 40 -8.46 -20.78 0.96
C LEU A 40 -9.66 -20.67 1.91
N TRP A 41 -9.43 -20.19 3.13
CA TRP A 41 -10.50 -19.96 4.09
C TRP A 41 -11.48 -18.88 3.62
N THR A 42 -10.97 -17.82 2.96
CA THR A 42 -11.84 -16.79 2.37
C THR A 42 -12.68 -17.36 1.23
N ALA A 43 -12.09 -18.19 0.37
CA ALA A 43 -12.79 -18.84 -0.74
C ALA A 43 -13.91 -19.79 -0.23
N GLU A 44 -13.65 -20.53 0.87
CA GLU A 44 -14.64 -21.35 1.56
C GLU A 44 -15.77 -20.49 2.14
N ALA A 45 -15.44 -19.40 2.83
CA ALA A 45 -16.40 -18.52 3.49
C ALA A 45 -17.37 -17.83 2.50
N VAL A 46 -16.92 -17.56 1.28
CA VAL A 46 -17.77 -16.98 0.20
C VAL A 46 -18.38 -18.04 -0.71
N GLY A 47 -18.23 -19.34 -0.41
CA GLY A 47 -18.82 -20.44 -1.15
C GLY A 47 -18.20 -20.71 -2.52
N LEU A 48 -16.98 -20.28 -2.75
CA LEU A 48 -16.21 -20.56 -3.98
C LEU A 48 -15.58 -21.97 -3.97
N THR A 49 -15.37 -22.54 -2.79
CA THR A 49 -14.86 -23.90 -2.59
C THR A 49 -15.65 -24.59 -1.48
N ASP A 50 -15.74 -25.93 -1.57
CA ASP A 50 -16.22 -26.76 -0.47
C ASP A 50 -15.19 -26.76 0.67
N ARG A 51 -15.63 -27.20 1.86
CA ARG A 51 -14.77 -27.31 3.02
C ARG A 51 -13.64 -28.29 2.76
N LEU A 52 -12.41 -27.79 2.78
CA LEU A 52 -11.21 -28.56 2.51
C LEU A 52 -10.76 -29.33 3.76
N SER A 53 -10.29 -30.57 3.57
CA SER A 53 -9.66 -31.32 4.64
C SER A 53 -8.30 -30.73 5.00
N PRO A 54 -7.78 -30.94 6.24
CA PRO A 54 -6.45 -30.46 6.62
C PRO A 54 -5.32 -30.93 5.69
N GLU A 55 -5.45 -32.14 5.12
CA GLU A 55 -4.50 -32.72 4.16
C GLU A 55 -4.55 -31.97 2.82
N GLN A 56 -5.73 -31.69 2.30
CA GLN A 56 -5.92 -30.88 1.09
C GLN A 56 -5.40 -29.46 1.24
N VAL A 57 -5.60 -28.84 2.42
CA VAL A 57 -5.03 -27.52 2.71
C VAL A 57 -3.52 -27.57 2.71
N HIS A 58 -2.90 -28.61 3.32
CA HIS A 58 -1.46 -28.80 3.34
C HIS A 58 -0.89 -28.93 1.92
N ASP A 59 -1.47 -29.77 1.08
CA ASP A 59 -1.06 -29.99 -0.30
C ASP A 59 -1.16 -28.72 -1.14
N LEU A 60 -2.27 -27.95 -0.98
CA LEU A 60 -2.46 -26.67 -1.66
C LEU A 60 -1.46 -25.62 -1.17
N CYS A 61 -1.13 -25.57 0.11
CA CYS A 61 -0.07 -24.71 0.62
C CYS A 61 1.27 -25.01 -0.07
N GLY A 62 1.65 -26.29 -0.17
CA GLY A 62 2.87 -26.69 -0.86
C GLY A 62 2.87 -26.31 -2.35
N LEU A 63 1.74 -26.48 -3.04
CA LEU A 63 1.60 -26.13 -4.46
C LEU A 63 1.62 -24.61 -4.70
N LEU A 64 0.97 -23.84 -3.84
CA LEU A 64 0.78 -22.38 -4.00
C LEU A 64 1.87 -21.53 -3.34
N ALA A 65 2.73 -22.10 -2.50
CA ALA A 65 3.78 -21.34 -1.79
C ALA A 65 4.66 -20.53 -2.75
N THR A 66 5.11 -21.12 -3.86
CA THR A 66 5.94 -20.42 -4.87
C THR A 66 5.16 -19.35 -5.65
N PRO A 67 3.98 -19.63 -6.22
CA PRO A 67 3.14 -18.60 -6.85
C PRO A 67 2.81 -17.43 -5.91
N VAL A 68 2.44 -17.71 -4.66
CA VAL A 68 2.09 -16.67 -3.66
C VAL A 68 3.30 -15.79 -3.37
N ARG A 69 4.46 -16.39 -3.12
CA ARG A 69 5.71 -15.66 -2.90
C ARG A 69 6.08 -14.77 -4.10
N LYS A 70 6.03 -15.31 -5.34
CA LYS A 70 6.32 -14.52 -6.54
C LYS A 70 5.33 -13.38 -6.75
N THR A 71 4.05 -13.60 -6.47
CA THR A 71 3.04 -12.54 -6.53
C THR A 71 3.30 -11.45 -5.48
N ALA A 72 3.75 -11.82 -4.27
CA ALA A 72 4.15 -10.87 -3.25
C ALA A 72 5.31 -9.99 -3.73
N HIS A 73 6.38 -10.58 -4.28
CA HIS A 73 7.51 -9.83 -4.86
C HIS A 73 7.06 -8.89 -5.98
N ILE A 74 6.27 -9.37 -6.96
CA ILE A 74 5.71 -8.50 -8.02
C ILE A 74 4.99 -7.31 -7.40
N THR A 75 4.20 -7.54 -6.35
CA THR A 75 3.42 -6.48 -5.67
C THR A 75 4.36 -5.50 -4.97
N GLU A 76 5.34 -5.95 -4.23
CA GLU A 76 6.33 -5.13 -3.51
C GLU A 76 7.11 -4.22 -4.48
N PHE A 77 7.62 -4.78 -5.58
CA PHE A 77 8.36 -4.01 -6.58
C PHE A 77 7.46 -3.09 -7.41
N THR A 78 6.18 -3.46 -7.61
CA THR A 78 5.19 -2.56 -8.22
C THR A 78 4.93 -1.36 -7.33
N VAL A 79 4.81 -1.57 -6.03
CA VAL A 79 4.64 -0.53 -5.03
C VAL A 79 5.89 0.36 -4.93
N LEU A 80 7.09 -0.23 -4.96
CA LEU A 80 8.35 0.51 -5.05
C LEU A 80 8.34 1.43 -6.28
N TYR A 81 8.01 0.90 -7.45
CA TYR A 81 7.92 1.68 -8.69
C TYR A 81 6.98 2.88 -8.55
N LEU A 82 5.78 2.68 -7.99
CA LEU A 82 4.80 3.75 -7.79
C LEU A 82 5.30 4.82 -6.82
N THR A 83 6.00 4.45 -5.76
CA THR A 83 6.57 5.40 -4.80
C THR A 83 7.77 6.16 -5.39
N VAL A 84 8.59 5.52 -6.21
CA VAL A 84 9.66 6.19 -6.98
C VAL A 84 9.08 7.13 -8.03
N LEU A 85 8.01 6.71 -8.74
CA LEU A 85 7.27 7.60 -9.64
C LEU A 85 6.76 8.84 -8.93
N PHE A 86 6.15 8.67 -7.74
CA PHE A 86 5.67 9.78 -6.92
C PHE A 86 6.82 10.72 -6.54
N ALA A 87 7.98 10.18 -6.14
CA ALA A 87 9.15 10.98 -5.82
C ALA A 87 9.67 11.76 -7.03
N LEU A 88 9.83 11.10 -8.18
CA LEU A 88 10.32 11.71 -9.42
C LEU A 88 9.33 12.73 -10.02
N PHE A 89 8.04 12.54 -9.75
CA PHE A 89 7.00 13.48 -10.17
C PHE A 89 7.21 14.90 -9.58
N GLN A 90 7.78 15.00 -8.37
CA GLN A 90 8.10 16.28 -7.73
C GLN A 90 9.29 17.00 -8.38
N TRP A 91 9.98 16.32 -9.32
CA TRP A 91 11.06 16.90 -10.09
C TRP A 91 10.54 17.32 -11.46
N GLU A 92 10.79 18.53 -11.89
CA GLU A 92 10.33 19.11 -13.15
C GLU A 92 10.96 18.42 -14.41
N LEU A 93 10.88 17.09 -14.45
CA LEU A 93 11.39 16.28 -15.54
C LEU A 93 10.27 16.01 -16.57
N PRO A 94 10.57 15.87 -17.86
CA PRO A 94 9.60 15.38 -18.85
C PRO A 94 9.05 14.01 -18.44
N TRP A 95 7.73 13.80 -18.61
CA TRP A 95 7.04 12.58 -18.17
C TRP A 95 7.68 11.28 -18.70
N LYS A 96 8.23 11.29 -19.92
CA LYS A 96 8.96 10.14 -20.48
C LYS A 96 10.26 9.84 -19.73
N LYS A 97 10.91 10.86 -19.16
CA LYS A 97 12.17 10.68 -18.42
C LYS A 97 11.92 10.10 -17.04
N TRP A 98 10.90 10.60 -16.30
CA TRP A 98 10.65 10.03 -14.97
C TRP A 98 10.04 8.63 -15.04
N LEU A 99 9.24 8.26 -16.06
CA LEU A 99 8.81 6.87 -16.28
C LEU A 99 10.01 5.93 -16.45
N LYS A 100 10.95 6.29 -17.34
CA LYS A 100 12.16 5.51 -17.59
C LYS A 100 13.06 5.44 -16.35
N ALA A 101 13.23 6.56 -15.65
CA ALA A 101 14.06 6.62 -14.46
C ALA A 101 13.46 5.77 -13.31
N ALA A 102 12.14 5.84 -13.10
CA ALA A 102 11.49 5.02 -12.10
C ALA A 102 11.64 3.51 -12.41
N LEU A 103 11.43 3.11 -13.67
CA LEU A 103 11.64 1.72 -14.07
C LEU A 103 13.10 1.30 -13.86
N ALA A 104 14.06 2.14 -14.27
CA ALA A 104 15.49 1.84 -14.08
C ALA A 104 15.87 1.69 -12.60
N VAL A 105 15.37 2.56 -11.71
CA VAL A 105 15.61 2.47 -10.27
C VAL A 105 15.03 1.18 -9.70
N THR A 106 13.78 0.83 -10.09
CA THR A 106 13.12 -0.39 -9.60
C THR A 106 13.84 -1.65 -10.07
N VAL A 107 14.23 -1.73 -11.34
CA VAL A 107 15.00 -2.88 -11.88
C VAL A 107 16.38 -2.98 -11.22
N ALA A 108 17.08 -1.85 -11.04
CA ALA A 108 18.37 -1.85 -10.35
C ALA A 108 18.22 -2.34 -8.91
N TYR A 109 17.15 -1.95 -8.23
CA TYR A 109 16.88 -2.43 -6.86
C TYR A 109 16.54 -3.92 -6.84
N ALA A 110 15.77 -4.44 -7.80
CA ALA A 110 15.53 -5.88 -7.96
C ALA A 110 16.84 -6.67 -8.17
N CYS A 111 17.77 -6.14 -8.97
CA CYS A 111 19.09 -6.75 -9.10
C CYS A 111 19.86 -6.77 -7.76
N THR A 112 19.80 -5.72 -6.96
CA THR A 112 20.46 -5.69 -5.65
C THR A 112 19.82 -6.64 -4.65
N ASP A 113 18.48 -6.81 -4.73
CA ASP A 113 17.76 -7.76 -3.91
C ASP A 113 18.15 -9.21 -4.21
N GLU A 114 18.20 -9.59 -5.48
CA GLU A 114 18.66 -10.93 -5.90
C GLU A 114 20.11 -11.19 -5.53
N LEU A 115 20.99 -10.19 -5.63
CA LEU A 115 22.37 -10.29 -5.13
C LEU A 115 22.41 -10.50 -3.62
N HIS A 116 21.55 -9.80 -2.85
CA HIS A 116 21.45 -9.97 -1.40
C HIS A 116 20.96 -11.37 -1.04
N GLN A 117 19.98 -11.93 -1.78
CA GLN A 117 19.45 -13.27 -1.54
C GLN A 117 20.49 -14.37 -1.67
N LEU A 118 21.57 -14.19 -2.44
CA LEU A 118 22.68 -15.13 -2.51
C LEU A 118 23.38 -15.34 -1.14
N PHE A 119 23.27 -14.38 -0.23
CA PHE A 119 23.86 -14.45 1.11
C PHE A 119 22.87 -14.93 2.19
N VAL A 120 21.61 -15.20 1.81
CA VAL A 120 20.55 -15.64 2.74
C VAL A 120 20.41 -17.16 2.72
N PRO A 121 20.45 -17.85 3.89
CA PRO A 121 20.36 -19.30 3.96
C PRO A 121 19.09 -19.85 3.26
N GLY A 122 19.30 -20.85 2.39
CA GLY A 122 18.24 -21.54 1.67
C GLY A 122 17.61 -20.76 0.51
N ARG A 123 18.13 -19.56 0.19
CA ARG A 123 17.72 -18.80 -1.00
C ARG A 123 18.74 -18.90 -2.12
N ALA A 124 18.27 -18.76 -3.36
CA ALA A 124 19.11 -18.69 -4.55
C ALA A 124 18.70 -17.45 -5.35
N GLY A 125 19.63 -16.52 -5.58
CA GLY A 125 19.40 -15.37 -6.46
C GLY A 125 19.33 -15.82 -7.91
N MET A 126 18.28 -15.44 -8.62
CA MET A 126 18.05 -15.84 -10.00
C MET A 126 17.71 -14.63 -10.88
N VAL A 127 18.38 -14.51 -12.03
CA VAL A 127 18.07 -13.43 -13.02
C VAL A 127 16.60 -13.47 -13.47
N THR A 128 15.98 -14.64 -13.51
CA THR A 128 14.56 -14.80 -13.82
C THR A 128 13.66 -14.11 -12.79
N ASP A 129 14.07 -14.05 -11.52
CA ASP A 129 13.28 -13.42 -10.47
C ASP A 129 13.35 -11.89 -10.59
N VAL A 130 14.48 -11.30 -11.00
CA VAL A 130 14.55 -9.88 -11.39
C VAL A 130 13.54 -9.53 -12.48
N LEU A 131 13.37 -10.39 -13.49
CA LEU A 131 12.38 -10.16 -14.55
C LEU A 131 10.95 -10.23 -14.01
N ILE A 132 10.66 -11.21 -13.16
CA ILE A 132 9.35 -11.40 -12.53
C ILE A 132 9.01 -10.20 -11.66
N ASP A 133 9.92 -9.78 -10.79
CA ASP A 133 9.76 -8.65 -9.87
C ASP A 133 9.54 -7.33 -10.61
N SER A 134 10.19 -7.18 -11.77
CA SER A 134 10.05 -6.00 -12.63
C SER A 134 8.76 -5.98 -13.46
N THR A 135 8.01 -7.09 -13.53
CA THR A 135 6.85 -7.24 -14.43
C THR A 135 5.77 -6.19 -14.15
N GLY A 136 5.40 -5.99 -12.89
CA GLY A 136 4.39 -5.02 -12.50
C GLY A 136 4.79 -3.58 -12.86
N ALA A 137 6.04 -3.22 -12.59
CA ALA A 137 6.61 -1.92 -12.96
C ALA A 137 6.61 -1.70 -14.47
N ALA A 138 6.98 -2.72 -15.26
CA ALA A 138 6.98 -2.68 -16.71
C ALA A 138 5.57 -2.53 -17.30
N LEU A 139 4.58 -3.27 -16.77
CA LEU A 139 3.18 -3.18 -17.19
C LEU A 139 2.60 -1.78 -16.94
N ILE A 140 2.83 -1.21 -15.75
CA ILE A 140 2.37 0.15 -15.42
C ILE A 140 3.08 1.18 -16.29
N THR A 141 4.39 1.03 -16.51
CA THR A 141 5.15 1.91 -17.43
C THR A 141 4.55 1.87 -18.83
N GLY A 142 4.27 0.68 -19.36
CA GLY A 142 3.64 0.50 -20.68
C GLY A 142 2.28 1.15 -20.77
N LEU A 143 1.42 0.94 -19.77
CA LEU A 143 0.10 1.54 -19.68
C LEU A 143 0.17 3.08 -19.69
N LEU A 144 0.98 3.64 -18.79
CA LEU A 144 1.16 5.09 -18.70
C LEU A 144 1.77 5.69 -19.99
N TRP A 145 2.65 4.93 -20.63
CA TRP A 145 3.22 5.33 -21.92
C TRP A 145 2.17 5.37 -23.03
N ILE A 146 1.30 4.36 -23.12
CA ILE A 146 0.20 4.32 -24.12
C ILE A 146 -0.79 5.46 -23.88
N VAL A 147 -1.20 5.67 -22.62
CA VAL A 147 -2.12 6.76 -22.26
C VAL A 147 -1.50 8.13 -22.55
N GLY A 148 -0.22 8.33 -22.21
CA GLY A 148 0.48 9.58 -22.47
C GLY A 148 0.66 9.88 -23.96
N ARG A 149 0.95 8.84 -24.80
CA ARG A 149 1.04 9.00 -26.27
C ARG A 149 -0.29 9.35 -26.93
N ARG A 150 -1.40 8.73 -26.50
CA ARG A 150 -2.74 9.03 -27.06
C ARG A 150 -3.10 10.50 -26.87
N ARG A 151 -2.62 11.15 -25.81
CA ARG A 151 -2.87 12.57 -25.54
C ARG A 151 -1.98 13.52 -26.35
N GLU A 152 -0.78 13.08 -26.74
CA GLU A 152 0.06 13.86 -27.65
C GLU A 152 -0.53 13.94 -29.07
N GLY A 153 -1.42 13.02 -29.44
CA GLY A 153 -2.05 12.92 -30.76
C GLY A 153 -3.47 13.49 -30.87
N THR A 154 -4.11 13.89 -29.76
CA THR A 154 -5.43 14.56 -29.81
C THR A 154 -5.23 16.06 -30.04
N PRO A 155 -5.76 16.66 -31.14
CA PRO A 155 -5.84 18.11 -31.27
C PRO A 155 -6.66 18.67 -30.10
N GLY A 156 -6.20 19.78 -29.50
CA GLY A 156 -7.02 20.49 -28.53
C GLY A 156 -8.38 20.87 -29.14
N GLU A 157 -9.43 20.97 -28.34
CA GLU A 157 -10.78 21.35 -28.77
C GLU A 157 -10.82 22.71 -29.52
N ASP A 158 -9.73 23.46 -29.49
CA ASP A 158 -9.51 24.74 -30.17
C ASP A 158 -8.85 24.63 -31.56
N GLY A 159 -8.62 23.42 -32.07
CA GLY A 159 -8.06 23.18 -33.43
C GLY A 159 -6.59 23.59 -33.59
N THR A 160 -5.90 23.96 -32.53
CA THR A 160 -4.47 24.33 -32.61
C THR A 160 -3.58 23.10 -32.57
N VAL A 161 -3.00 22.75 -33.73
CA VAL A 161 -1.89 21.83 -33.79
C VAL A 161 -0.72 22.45 -33.01
N TRP A 162 -0.23 21.78 -32.01
CA TRP A 162 0.90 22.22 -31.20
C TRP A 162 2.16 22.39 -32.06
N ALA A 163 2.24 23.54 -32.76
CA ALA A 163 3.43 23.94 -33.52
C ALA A 163 4.56 24.25 -32.53
N ALA A 164 5.68 23.60 -32.78
CA ALA A 164 6.94 23.92 -32.12
C ALA A 164 7.31 25.38 -32.37
N GLY A 165 7.26 26.20 -31.31
CA GLY A 165 7.90 27.49 -31.39
C GLY A 165 7.16 28.71 -30.81
N ARG A 166 7.32 28.97 -29.53
CA ARG A 166 7.58 30.31 -28.94
C ARG A 166 8.22 30.14 -27.55
N PRO A 167 9.28 30.93 -27.25
CA PRO A 167 10.05 30.74 -26.00
C PRO A 167 9.37 31.23 -24.71
N GLU A 168 8.20 31.86 -24.77
CA GLU A 168 7.68 32.65 -23.65
C GLU A 168 6.66 31.94 -22.76
N ASP A 169 6.21 30.72 -23.09
CA ASP A 169 5.27 29.99 -22.23
C ASP A 169 5.78 28.62 -21.82
N ARG A 170 6.86 28.60 -21.04
CA ARG A 170 7.38 27.37 -20.43
C ARG A 170 6.42 26.73 -19.42
N SER A 171 5.45 27.48 -18.90
CA SER A 171 4.45 26.96 -17.93
C SER A 171 3.38 26.11 -18.60
N ARG A 172 3.13 26.28 -19.93
CA ARG A 172 2.16 25.49 -20.70
C ARG A 172 2.74 24.31 -21.45
N ARG A 173 4.06 24.11 -21.44
CA ARG A 173 4.74 23.08 -22.24
C ARG A 173 4.61 21.65 -21.77
N PHE A 174 4.14 21.42 -20.57
CA PHE A 174 3.88 20.07 -20.08
C PHE A 174 2.53 20.10 -19.34
N PRO A 175 1.45 19.56 -19.95
CA PRO A 175 0.30 19.21 -19.13
C PRO A 175 0.85 18.30 -18.05
N GLY A 176 0.80 18.75 -16.80
CA GLY A 176 1.06 17.88 -15.65
C GLY A 176 0.20 16.64 -15.81
N PRO A 177 0.59 15.47 -15.25
CA PRO A 177 -0.26 14.31 -15.30
C PRO A 177 -1.64 14.73 -14.82
N ASP A 178 -2.69 14.21 -15.48
CA ASP A 178 -4.07 14.43 -15.07
C ASP A 178 -4.18 14.37 -13.56
N SER A 179 -5.00 15.21 -12.97
CA SER A 179 -5.30 15.17 -11.55
C SER A 179 -5.65 13.75 -11.08
N ARG A 180 -6.23 12.92 -11.97
CA ARG A 180 -6.53 11.50 -11.72
C ARG A 180 -5.27 10.64 -11.58
N VAL A 181 -4.28 10.80 -12.46
CA VAL A 181 -3.01 10.05 -12.38
C VAL A 181 -2.25 10.44 -11.10
N LYS A 182 -2.22 11.74 -10.76
CA LYS A 182 -1.64 12.21 -9.50
C LYS A 182 -2.33 11.54 -8.31
N GLN A 183 -3.66 11.51 -8.28
CA GLN A 183 -4.43 10.88 -7.21
C GLN A 183 -4.19 9.37 -7.13
N MET A 184 -4.12 8.66 -8.26
CA MET A 184 -3.83 7.22 -8.28
C MET A 184 -2.44 6.93 -7.70
N VAL A 185 -1.42 7.70 -8.09
CA VAL A 185 -0.04 7.54 -7.58
C VAL A 185 0.03 7.86 -6.08
N GLN A 186 -0.65 8.92 -5.64
CA GLN A 186 -0.74 9.26 -4.22
C GLN A 186 -1.44 8.15 -3.41
N GLY A 187 -2.58 7.64 -3.90
CA GLY A 187 -3.31 6.55 -3.25
C GLY A 187 -2.47 5.28 -3.14
N ALA A 188 -1.78 4.90 -4.22
CA ALA A 188 -0.88 3.76 -4.23
C ALA A 188 0.30 3.92 -3.25
N ALA A 189 0.92 5.11 -3.20
CA ALA A 189 1.98 5.40 -2.24
C ALA A 189 1.50 5.30 -0.79
N ILE A 190 0.30 5.81 -0.49
CA ILE A 190 -0.30 5.72 0.85
C ILE A 190 -0.59 4.27 1.21
N ALA A 191 -1.18 3.48 0.28
CA ALA A 191 -1.41 2.05 0.48
C ALA A 191 -0.12 1.30 0.79
N ALA A 192 0.94 1.59 0.04
CA ALA A 192 2.25 1.01 0.22
C ALA A 192 2.83 1.28 1.61
N VAL A 193 2.84 2.54 2.03
CA VAL A 193 3.33 2.93 3.37
C VAL A 193 2.48 2.27 4.47
N TYR A 194 1.16 2.17 4.27
CA TYR A 194 0.26 1.48 5.22
C TYR A 194 0.66 0.02 5.39
N VAL A 195 0.83 -0.73 4.27
CA VAL A 195 1.25 -2.14 4.29
C VAL A 195 2.58 -2.30 5.02
N VAL A 196 3.59 -1.49 4.66
CA VAL A 196 4.92 -1.58 5.28
C VAL A 196 4.86 -1.31 6.77
N LEU A 197 4.16 -0.26 7.21
CA LEU A 197 4.03 0.03 8.64
C LEU A 197 3.32 -1.12 9.38
N THR A 198 2.26 -1.69 8.79
CA THR A 198 1.57 -2.81 9.42
C THR A 198 2.48 -4.04 9.53
N MET A 199 3.24 -4.36 8.47
CA MET A 199 4.12 -5.52 8.45
C MET A 199 5.37 -5.32 9.32
N ALA A 200 6.01 -4.16 9.29
CA ALA A 200 7.16 -3.85 10.13
C ALA A 200 6.86 -3.95 11.62
N PHE A 201 5.63 -3.59 12.02
CA PHE A 201 5.16 -3.68 13.39
C PHE A 201 4.16 -4.83 13.62
N ARG A 202 4.28 -5.90 12.83
CA ARG A 202 3.37 -7.07 12.86
C ARG A 202 3.08 -7.61 14.26
N PRO A 203 4.07 -7.81 15.16
CA PRO A 203 3.81 -8.36 16.49
C PRO A 203 2.88 -7.49 17.35
N ILE A 204 2.88 -6.18 17.12
CA ILE A 204 2.04 -5.20 17.82
C ILE A 204 0.73 -5.00 17.07
N SER A 205 0.77 -5.03 15.74
CA SER A 205 -0.38 -4.78 14.86
C SER A 205 -1.44 -5.90 14.94
N PHE A 206 -1.04 -7.14 15.15
CA PHE A 206 -1.90 -8.33 15.24
C PHE A 206 -1.88 -8.97 16.63
N GLY A 207 -1.40 -8.25 17.63
CA GLY A 207 -1.39 -8.67 19.03
C GLY A 207 -2.77 -8.52 19.72
N PRO A 208 -2.89 -8.95 21.00
CA PRO A 208 -4.14 -8.87 21.76
C PRO A 208 -4.73 -7.46 21.91
N VAL A 209 -3.92 -6.42 21.88
CA VAL A 209 -4.33 -5.01 21.98
C VAL A 209 -4.54 -4.36 20.61
N GLN A 210 -4.11 -5.01 19.51
CA GLN A 210 -4.23 -4.54 18.13
C GLN A 210 -3.84 -3.05 17.91
N PHE A 211 -2.67 -2.65 18.40
CA PHE A 211 -2.17 -1.31 18.16
C PHE A 211 -1.51 -1.25 16.77
N ARG A 212 -2.21 -0.66 15.79
CA ARG A 212 -1.73 -0.53 14.40
C ARG A 212 -1.21 0.88 14.13
N ILE A 213 0.11 1.05 14.07
CA ILE A 213 0.74 2.35 13.76
C ILE A 213 0.28 2.87 12.39
N SER A 214 0.02 1.99 11.42
CA SER A 214 -0.48 2.33 10.09
C SER A 214 -1.84 3.03 10.10
N GLU A 215 -2.68 2.84 11.14
CA GLU A 215 -3.95 3.56 11.29
C GLU A 215 -3.75 5.08 11.42
N ALA A 216 -2.56 5.55 11.84
CA ALA A 216 -2.21 6.97 11.80
C ALA A 216 -2.38 7.59 10.40
N LEU A 217 -2.29 6.80 9.32
CA LEU A 217 -2.51 7.27 7.95
C LEU A 217 -4.00 7.53 7.64
N CYS A 218 -4.93 7.05 8.45
CA CYS A 218 -6.38 7.28 8.27
C CYS A 218 -6.79 8.75 8.44
N VAL A 219 -5.89 9.62 8.88
CA VAL A 219 -6.09 11.08 8.89
C VAL A 219 -5.72 11.75 7.56
N LEU A 220 -4.98 11.10 6.66
CA LEU A 220 -4.53 11.66 5.38
C LEU A 220 -5.66 12.07 4.42
N PRO A 221 -6.90 11.54 4.49
CA PRO A 221 -8.04 12.09 3.75
C PRO A 221 -8.31 13.57 4.04
N TYR A 222 -7.78 14.13 5.12
CA TYR A 222 -7.75 15.58 5.38
C TYR A 222 -7.10 16.34 4.23
N PHE A 223 -5.97 15.87 3.72
CA PHE A 223 -5.21 16.52 2.65
C PHE A 223 -5.72 16.13 1.26
N THR A 224 -5.87 14.85 0.97
CA THR A 224 -6.17 14.33 -0.37
C THR A 224 -7.29 13.28 -0.38
N PRO A 225 -8.23 13.33 -1.36
CA PRO A 225 -9.23 12.27 -1.51
C PRO A 225 -8.61 10.92 -1.91
N ALA A 226 -7.41 10.93 -2.50
CA ALA A 226 -6.68 9.72 -2.88
C ALA A 226 -6.30 8.84 -1.67
N ALA A 227 -6.22 9.44 -0.47
CA ALA A 227 -5.95 8.70 0.75
C ALA A 227 -7.08 7.74 1.13
N VAL A 228 -8.33 8.01 0.75
CA VAL A 228 -9.46 7.11 1.07
C VAL A 228 -9.27 5.72 0.46
N PRO A 229 -9.15 5.55 -0.87
CA PRO A 229 -8.83 4.26 -1.45
C PRO A 229 -7.43 3.75 -1.05
N GLY A 230 -6.48 4.64 -0.80
CA GLY A 230 -5.12 4.28 -0.40
C GLY A 230 -5.08 3.51 0.92
N VAL A 231 -5.67 4.05 2.00
CA VAL A 231 -5.67 3.36 3.30
C VAL A 231 -6.55 2.11 3.30
N PHE A 232 -7.67 2.12 2.56
CA PHE A 232 -8.52 0.94 2.39
C PHE A 232 -7.75 -0.22 1.74
N LEU A 233 -7.10 0.01 0.59
CA LEU A 233 -6.30 -1.00 -0.10
C LEU A 233 -5.09 -1.41 0.74
N GLY A 234 -4.46 -0.46 1.43
CA GLY A 234 -3.36 -0.74 2.35
C GLY A 234 -3.79 -1.67 3.48
N CYS A 235 -4.94 -1.42 4.11
CA CYS A 235 -5.50 -2.27 5.15
C CYS A 235 -5.86 -3.66 4.61
N LEU A 236 -6.54 -3.73 3.47
CA LEU A 236 -6.94 -4.98 2.82
C LEU A 236 -5.71 -5.86 2.52
N ILE A 237 -4.70 -5.29 1.86
CA ILE A 237 -3.47 -6.01 1.50
C ILE A 237 -2.71 -6.43 2.76
N SER A 238 -2.56 -5.55 3.76
CA SER A 238 -1.82 -5.90 4.97
C SER A 238 -2.51 -6.95 5.81
N ASN A 239 -3.85 -6.98 5.88
CA ASN A 239 -4.60 -8.04 6.55
C ASN A 239 -4.43 -9.39 5.83
N LEU A 240 -4.46 -9.39 4.48
CA LEU A 240 -4.17 -10.59 3.68
C LEU A 240 -2.74 -11.10 3.92
N LEU A 241 -1.73 -10.23 3.78
CA LEU A 241 -0.32 -10.58 3.98
C LEU A 241 0.01 -10.94 5.44
N GLY A 242 -0.70 -10.31 6.39
CA GLY A 242 -0.57 -10.59 7.81
C GLY A 242 -1.17 -11.93 8.24
N GLY A 243 -1.93 -12.60 7.35
CA GLY A 243 -2.65 -13.85 7.69
C GLY A 243 -3.82 -13.61 8.64
N ALA A 244 -4.46 -12.43 8.58
CA ALA A 244 -5.64 -12.13 9.37
C ALA A 244 -6.82 -13.03 8.97
N ALA A 245 -7.73 -13.30 9.93
CA ALA A 245 -8.95 -14.02 9.65
C ALA A 245 -9.79 -13.31 8.57
N ALA A 246 -10.52 -14.05 7.69
CA ALA A 246 -11.25 -13.45 6.56
C ALA A 246 -12.29 -12.40 7.01
N LEU A 247 -12.94 -12.59 8.16
CA LEU A 247 -13.81 -11.55 8.72
C LEU A 247 -13.04 -10.27 9.03
N ASP A 248 -11.78 -10.37 9.49
CA ASP A 248 -10.93 -9.19 9.73
C ASP A 248 -10.46 -8.57 8.41
N VAL A 249 -10.12 -9.38 7.41
CA VAL A 249 -9.80 -8.89 6.05
C VAL A 249 -10.95 -8.06 5.50
N VAL A 250 -12.19 -8.53 5.61
CA VAL A 250 -13.37 -7.83 5.09
C VAL A 250 -13.80 -6.68 5.98
N PHE A 251 -14.16 -6.98 7.24
CA PHE A 251 -14.77 -5.99 8.14
C PHE A 251 -13.75 -5.00 8.70
N GLY A 252 -12.49 -5.42 8.92
CA GLY A 252 -11.40 -4.51 9.29
C GLY A 252 -11.10 -3.50 8.19
N SER A 253 -11.03 -3.96 6.93
CA SER A 253 -10.83 -3.06 5.80
C SER A 253 -12.04 -2.14 5.56
N LEU A 254 -13.27 -2.63 5.76
CA LEU A 254 -14.46 -1.78 5.69
C LEU A 254 -14.50 -0.75 6.81
N ALA A 255 -14.09 -1.11 8.03
CA ALA A 255 -13.97 -0.15 9.14
C ALA A 255 -12.99 0.97 8.81
N THR A 256 -11.81 0.62 8.27
CA THR A 256 -10.81 1.59 7.79
C THR A 256 -11.37 2.47 6.67
N LEU A 257 -12.13 1.90 5.71
CA LEU A 257 -12.79 2.68 4.65
C LEU A 257 -13.82 3.66 5.22
N MET A 258 -14.69 3.20 6.11
CA MET A 258 -15.70 4.05 6.78
C MET A 258 -15.03 5.19 7.56
N GLY A 259 -13.96 4.87 8.29
CA GLY A 259 -13.15 5.84 9.01
C GLY A 259 -12.54 6.88 8.07
N ALA A 260 -11.92 6.45 6.96
CA ALA A 260 -11.30 7.33 5.98
C ALA A 260 -12.31 8.24 5.25
N VAL A 261 -13.48 7.71 4.88
CA VAL A 261 -14.57 8.51 4.31
C VAL A 261 -15.05 9.55 5.32
N GLY A 262 -15.25 9.13 6.58
CA GLY A 262 -15.62 10.05 7.67
C GLY A 262 -14.56 11.14 7.88
N SER A 263 -13.26 10.79 7.91
CA SER A 263 -12.16 11.76 7.98
C SER A 263 -12.24 12.78 6.84
N ARG A 264 -12.57 12.34 5.64
CA ARG A 264 -12.75 13.25 4.49
C ARG A 264 -13.94 14.19 4.65
N LEU A 265 -15.03 13.73 5.22
CA LEU A 265 -16.22 14.57 5.49
C LEU A 265 -15.90 15.65 6.54
N PHE A 266 -15.14 15.29 7.59
CA PHE A 266 -14.75 16.22 8.66
C PHE A 266 -13.48 17.03 8.37
N ARG A 267 -12.96 17.03 7.14
CA ARG A 267 -11.72 17.74 6.75
C ARG A 267 -11.66 19.24 7.05
N LYS A 268 -12.79 19.86 7.36
CA LYS A 268 -12.84 21.28 7.74
C LYS A 268 -12.29 21.54 9.13
N ASN A 269 -12.27 20.54 9.99
CA ASN A 269 -11.76 20.64 11.34
C ASN A 269 -10.69 19.57 11.58
N ARG A 270 -9.44 19.99 11.70
CA ARG A 270 -8.27 19.14 11.90
C ARG A 270 -8.43 18.13 13.04
N TYR A 271 -9.02 18.56 14.16
CA TYR A 271 -9.16 17.69 15.35
C TYR A 271 -10.27 16.65 15.21
N LEU A 272 -11.31 16.94 14.42
CA LEU A 272 -12.43 16.02 14.19
C LEU A 272 -12.11 14.91 13.19
N VAL A 273 -11.06 15.08 12.40
CA VAL A 273 -10.65 14.09 11.37
C VAL A 273 -10.30 12.73 11.97
N SER A 274 -9.80 12.68 13.20
CA SER A 274 -9.43 11.44 13.88
C SER A 274 -10.62 10.66 14.45
N LEU A 275 -11.77 11.32 14.69
CA LEU A 275 -12.91 10.69 15.35
C LEU A 275 -13.55 9.55 14.56
N PRO A 276 -13.83 9.69 13.22
CA PRO A 276 -14.47 8.63 12.47
C PRO A 276 -13.68 7.32 12.40
N PRO A 277 -12.36 7.29 12.17
CA PRO A 277 -11.58 6.04 12.22
C PRO A 277 -11.60 5.40 13.59
N ILE A 278 -11.41 6.20 14.65
CA ILE A 278 -11.48 5.70 16.04
C ILE A 278 -12.85 5.06 16.33
N ALA A 279 -13.94 5.74 15.96
CA ALA A 279 -15.29 5.23 16.18
C ALA A 279 -15.57 3.96 15.36
N ALA A 280 -15.20 3.94 14.07
CA ALA A 280 -15.45 2.80 13.20
C ALA A 280 -14.73 1.54 13.70
N ASN A 281 -13.45 1.63 14.01
CA ASN A 281 -12.67 0.51 14.51
C ASN A 281 -13.13 0.07 15.92
N THR A 282 -13.36 1.01 16.82
CA THR A 282 -13.85 0.69 18.17
C THR A 282 -15.20 -0.06 18.16
N LEU A 283 -16.07 0.25 17.20
CA LEU A 283 -17.38 -0.39 17.11
C LEU A 283 -17.36 -1.72 16.34
N ILE A 284 -16.53 -1.86 15.33
CA ILE A 284 -16.55 -3.01 14.41
C ILE A 284 -15.55 -4.09 14.84
N ILE A 285 -14.31 -3.73 15.14
CA ILE A 285 -13.23 -4.70 15.39
C ILE A 285 -13.49 -5.63 16.58
N PRO A 286 -14.08 -5.21 17.71
CA PRO A 286 -14.40 -6.12 18.82
C PRO A 286 -15.29 -7.30 18.43
N TRP A 287 -16.23 -7.09 17.50
CA TRP A 287 -17.06 -8.18 16.99
C TRP A 287 -16.27 -9.13 16.09
N VAL A 288 -15.34 -8.59 15.29
CA VAL A 288 -14.40 -9.41 14.49
C VAL A 288 -13.55 -10.26 15.43
N LEU A 289 -12.98 -9.69 16.49
CA LEU A 289 -12.20 -10.42 17.49
C LEU A 289 -13.00 -11.56 18.13
N LYS A 290 -14.24 -11.30 18.45
CA LYS A 290 -15.12 -12.30 19.06
C LYS A 290 -15.45 -13.45 18.10
N TYR A 291 -15.87 -13.13 16.88
CA TYR A 291 -16.40 -14.14 15.95
C TYR A 291 -15.34 -14.77 15.04
N ALA A 292 -14.29 -14.03 14.67
CA ALA A 292 -13.24 -14.54 13.80
C ALA A 292 -12.11 -15.23 14.57
N TYR A 293 -11.77 -14.69 15.73
CA TYR A 293 -10.66 -15.19 16.55
C TYR A 293 -11.11 -15.96 17.81
N GLY A 294 -12.42 -16.05 18.04
CA GLY A 294 -12.96 -16.80 19.17
C GLY A 294 -12.58 -16.21 20.54
N SER A 295 -12.31 -14.89 20.63
CA SER A 295 -11.93 -14.26 21.88
C SER A 295 -13.01 -14.48 22.97
N GLY A 296 -12.60 -15.02 24.12
CA GLY A 296 -13.47 -15.22 25.28
C GLY A 296 -13.82 -13.93 26.04
N ASP A 297 -13.15 -12.82 25.69
CA ASP A 297 -13.36 -11.55 26.37
C ASP A 297 -14.73 -10.94 26.07
N MET A 298 -15.20 -10.13 27.02
CA MET A 298 -16.46 -9.39 26.84
C MET A 298 -16.28 -8.30 25.77
N VAL A 299 -17.24 -8.16 24.87
CA VAL A 299 -17.17 -7.20 23.73
C VAL A 299 -16.90 -5.77 24.21
N TRP A 300 -17.54 -5.33 25.32
CA TRP A 300 -17.31 -3.99 25.86
C TRP A 300 -15.85 -3.78 26.33
N PHE A 301 -15.21 -4.82 26.88
CA PHE A 301 -13.80 -4.75 27.28
C PHE A 301 -12.89 -4.62 26.04
N MET A 302 -13.17 -5.42 25.01
CA MET A 302 -12.47 -5.29 23.71
C MET A 302 -12.69 -3.93 23.06
N MET A 303 -13.89 -3.31 23.19
CA MET A 303 -14.13 -1.94 22.74
C MET A 303 -13.22 -0.92 23.45
N ILE A 304 -13.00 -1.09 24.74
CA ILE A 304 -12.10 -0.21 25.50
C ILE A 304 -10.65 -0.39 25.04
N THR A 305 -10.17 -1.63 24.89
CA THR A 305 -8.78 -1.91 24.51
C THR A 305 -8.48 -1.47 23.07
N VAL A 306 -9.36 -1.81 22.13
CA VAL A 306 -9.25 -1.36 20.71
C VAL A 306 -9.37 0.16 20.64
N GLY A 307 -10.36 0.76 21.33
CA GLY A 307 -10.53 2.21 21.36
C GLY A 307 -9.31 2.95 21.92
N ALA A 308 -8.67 2.42 22.96
CA ALA A 308 -7.44 2.99 23.49
C ALA A 308 -6.29 2.90 22.47
N GLY A 309 -6.14 1.76 21.78
CA GLY A 309 -5.17 1.59 20.69
C GLY A 309 -5.40 2.60 19.55
N GLU A 310 -6.66 2.78 19.14
CA GLU A 310 -7.05 3.73 18.09
C GLU A 310 -6.82 5.19 18.49
N ILE A 311 -7.11 5.56 19.74
CA ILE A 311 -6.80 6.90 20.26
C ILE A 311 -5.29 7.17 20.19
N LEU A 312 -4.46 6.21 20.53
CA LEU A 312 -3.01 6.34 20.42
C LEU A 312 -2.57 6.43 18.95
N ALA A 313 -3.04 5.53 18.09
CA ALA A 313 -2.62 5.47 16.69
C ALA A 313 -3.17 6.64 15.87
N VAL A 314 -4.48 6.85 15.85
CA VAL A 314 -5.13 7.86 15.00
C VAL A 314 -5.23 9.21 15.72
N GLY A 315 -5.55 9.17 17.02
CA GLY A 315 -5.73 10.38 17.82
C GLY A 315 -4.41 11.08 18.10
N ILE A 316 -3.38 10.38 18.54
CA ILE A 316 -2.09 11.00 18.89
C ILE A 316 -1.14 10.98 17.70
N LEU A 317 -0.75 9.79 17.19
CA LEU A 317 0.21 9.71 16.09
C LEU A 317 -0.34 10.34 14.81
N GLY A 318 -1.63 10.16 14.50
CA GLY A 318 -2.28 10.79 13.35
C GLY A 318 -2.26 12.32 13.45
N GLN A 319 -2.55 12.92 14.61
CA GLN A 319 -2.49 14.37 14.79
C GLN A 319 -1.07 14.92 14.72
N LEU A 320 -0.07 14.18 15.21
CA LEU A 320 1.34 14.52 15.03
C LEU A 320 1.72 14.47 13.55
N LEU A 321 1.27 13.43 12.82
CA LEU A 321 1.48 13.30 11.38
C LEU A 321 0.85 14.47 10.61
N LEU A 322 -0.39 14.86 10.92
CA LEU A 322 -1.02 16.04 10.33
C LEU A 322 -0.19 17.30 10.57
N GLY A 323 0.30 17.49 11.82
CA GLY A 323 1.15 18.64 12.15
C GLY A 323 2.45 18.66 11.37
N ALA A 324 3.09 17.51 11.20
CA ALA A 324 4.33 17.39 10.45
C ALA A 324 4.14 17.61 8.93
N LEU A 325 2.99 17.22 8.38
CA LEU A 325 2.70 17.31 6.94
C LEU A 325 2.04 18.64 6.53
N GLU A 326 1.39 19.36 7.44
CA GLU A 326 0.69 20.63 7.14
C GLU A 326 1.59 21.66 6.41
N PRO A 327 2.88 21.87 6.80
CA PRO A 327 3.78 22.79 6.09
C PRO A 327 4.06 22.36 4.64
N TYR A 328 3.84 21.10 4.30
CA TYR A 328 4.14 20.51 2.99
C TYR A 328 2.88 20.21 2.17
N ARG A 329 1.71 20.68 2.62
CA ARG A 329 0.40 20.38 2.04
C ARG A 329 0.33 20.67 0.55
N GLU A 330 0.74 21.86 0.10
CA GLU A 330 0.68 22.27 -1.31
C GLU A 330 1.69 21.54 -2.19
N GLU A 331 2.66 20.88 -1.59
CA GLU A 331 3.75 20.22 -2.32
C GLU A 331 3.53 18.71 -2.48
N LEU A 332 2.96 18.08 -1.45
CA LEU A 332 2.73 16.64 -1.43
C LEU A 332 1.34 16.26 -1.96
N PHE A 333 0.35 17.12 -1.75
CA PHE A 333 -1.06 16.86 -2.02
C PHE A 333 -1.66 17.87 -3.00
#